data_e10dc142a38f0e68869f756798ec52cf
#
_entry.id   e10dc142a38f0e68869f756798ec52cf
#
_cell.length_a   1.000
_cell.length_b   1.000
_cell.length_c   1.000
_cell.angle_alpha   90.00
_cell.angle_beta   90.00
_cell.angle_gamma   90.00
#
_symmetry.space_group_name_H-M   'P 1'
#
loop_
_entity.id
_entity.type
_entity.pdbx_description
1 polymer ?
#
loop_
_entity_poly.entity_id
_entity_poly.type
_entity_poly.pdbx_seq_one_letter_code
_entity_poly.pdbx_strand_id
1 'polypeptide(L)'
;MNTFNEQIVNPEPATNLPATMSDRILALKAKAEQEVTLWDAAPGSTIAGELFGKREVQTQYALQTQFILKDESGNLVTYWLSKFLEGQLRSQNANYGDLVAVTSHGKQRTATGKEYNSFSVLVDHING
;
A
#
# COMPACT_ATOMS: atom_id res chain seq x y z
N MET A 1 -10.07 24.81 -16.80
CA MET A 1 -9.93 25.01 -17.11
C MET A 1 -9.72 24.89 -17.00
N ASN A 2 -10.24 24.48 -16.62
CA ASN A 2 -10.13 24.45 -16.67
C ASN A 2 -10.16 24.16 -16.24
N THR A 3 -10.38 23.94 -15.42
CA THR A 3 -10.57 23.89 -15.37
C THR A 3 -10.65 23.71 -14.88
N PHE A 4 -11.24 23.30 -14.26
CA PHE A 4 -11.24 23.40 -14.08
C PHE A 4 -10.93 23.98 -14.45
N ASN A 5 -11.02 24.06 -14.67
CA ASN A 5 -10.61 24.77 -15.29
C ASN A 5 -10.24 25.29 -15.56
N GLU A 6 -10.21 25.38 -15.22
CA GLU A 6 -9.88 26.00 -15.78
C GLU A 6 -9.46 26.44 -15.56
N GLN A 7 -9.58 26.52 -15.27
CA GLN A 7 -9.31 27.06 -15.36
C GLN A 7 -8.98 27.40 -14.98
N ILE A 8 -9.14 27.54 -14.63
CA ILE A 8 -8.86 28.06 -14.65
C ILE A 8 -8.39 28.45 -14.53
N VAL A 9 -8.48 28.71 -14.33
CA VAL A 9 -7.84 29.18 -14.47
C VAL A 9 -7.23 29.52 -14.42
N ASN A 10 -7.04 29.95 -14.53
CA ASN A 10 -6.17 30.31 -14.54
C ASN A 10 -5.47 30.68 -14.26
N PRO A 11 -5.17 31.13 -14.31
CA PRO A 11 -4.36 31.33 -13.97
C PRO A 11 -3.70 31.60 -13.52
N GLU A 12 -3.25 31.84 -13.44
CA GLU A 12 -2.54 31.89 -12.91
C GLU A 12 -1.66 31.96 -12.58
N PRO A 13 -1.16 32.16 -12.67
CA PRO A 13 -0.26 32.16 -12.35
C PRO A 13 0.68 32.16 -11.89
N ALA A 14 0.98 32.12 -11.92
CA ALA A 14 1.93 31.97 -11.56
C ALA A 14 2.78 31.59 -11.25
N THR A 15 3.20 31.72 -11.71
CA THR A 15 4.40 31.63 -11.36
C THR A 15 4.86 30.60 -10.44
N ASN A 16 5.53 30.75 -9.55
CA ASN A 16 5.78 29.80 -8.56
C ASN A 16 4.56 29.30 -7.95
N LEU A 17 3.55 29.45 -8.72
CA LEU A 17 2.30 29.00 -8.26
C LEU A 17 2.32 27.55 -8.11
N PRO A 18 1.74 27.08 -7.06
CA PRO A 18 1.57 25.67 -6.93
C PRO A 18 0.83 25.20 -8.17
N ALA A 19 1.23 24.10 -8.66
CA ALA A 19 0.56 23.47 -9.75
C ALA A 19 -0.92 23.33 -9.43
N THR A 20 -1.72 23.18 -10.46
CA THR A 20 -3.15 22.96 -10.28
C THR A 20 -3.39 21.68 -9.49
N MET A 21 -4.60 21.53 -8.99
CA MET A 21 -4.97 20.30 -8.30
C MET A 21 -4.74 19.08 -9.19
N SER A 22 -5.05 19.19 -10.47
CA SER A 22 -4.83 18.09 -11.41
C SER A 22 -3.35 17.74 -11.54
N ASP A 23 -2.51 18.75 -11.64
CA ASP A 23 -1.06 18.53 -11.73
C ASP A 23 -0.52 17.90 -10.48
N ARG A 24 -1.03 18.31 -9.33
CA ARG A 24 -0.61 17.76 -8.04
C ARG A 24 -1.03 16.30 -7.92
N ILE A 25 -2.23 15.97 -8.37
CA ILE A 25 -2.70 14.60 -8.35
C ILE A 25 -1.86 13.73 -9.27
N LEU A 26 -1.55 14.22 -10.47
CA LEU A 26 -0.70 13.49 -11.40
C LEU A 26 0.69 13.25 -10.81
N ALA A 27 1.25 14.25 -10.16
CA ALA A 27 2.56 14.10 -9.54
C ALA A 27 2.54 13.07 -8.43
N LEU A 28 1.49 13.07 -7.61
CA LEU A 28 1.34 12.10 -6.56
C LEU A 28 1.18 10.68 -7.12
N LYS A 29 0.39 10.53 -8.17
CA LYS A 29 0.23 9.24 -8.81
C LYS A 29 1.54 8.72 -9.37
N ALA A 30 2.27 9.58 -10.08
CA ALA A 30 3.55 9.21 -10.66
C ALA A 30 4.54 8.80 -9.56
N LYS A 31 4.58 9.57 -8.48
CA LYS A 31 5.47 9.27 -7.38
C LYS A 31 5.08 7.95 -6.71
N ALA A 32 3.79 7.74 -6.48
CA ALA A 32 3.32 6.51 -5.88
C ALA A 32 3.66 5.30 -6.74
N GLU A 33 3.48 5.43 -8.06
CA GLU A 33 3.78 4.33 -8.96
C GLU A 33 5.27 4.04 -9.05
N GLN A 34 6.09 5.08 -9.03
CA GLN A 34 7.54 4.90 -9.15
C GLN A 34 8.20 4.42 -7.89
N GLU A 35 7.61 4.74 -6.73
CA GLU A 35 8.23 4.43 -5.45
C GLU A 35 7.63 3.21 -4.76
N VAL A 36 6.64 2.58 -5.36
CA VAL A 36 6.04 1.40 -4.75
C VAL A 36 6.85 0.17 -5.13
N THR A 37 7.31 -0.55 -4.14
CA THR A 37 8.08 -1.77 -4.33
C THR A 37 7.26 -2.96 -3.85
N LEU A 38 7.15 -3.98 -4.67
CA LEU A 38 6.48 -5.22 -4.27
C LEU A 38 7.44 -6.04 -3.41
N TRP A 39 6.99 -6.38 -2.21
CA TRP A 39 7.77 -7.23 -1.32
C TRP A 39 7.80 -8.65 -1.88
N ASP A 40 8.95 -9.28 -1.87
CA ASP A 40 9.10 -10.64 -2.40
C ASP A 40 8.74 -11.72 -1.39
N ALA A 41 8.48 -11.34 -0.15
CA ALA A 41 8.08 -12.25 0.93
C ALA A 41 9.05 -13.42 1.10
N ALA A 42 10.34 -13.14 0.99
CA ALA A 42 11.34 -14.20 1.20
C ALA A 42 11.20 -14.77 2.62
N PRO A 43 11.37 -16.08 2.78
CA PRO A 43 11.23 -16.70 4.11
C PRO A 43 12.13 -16.02 5.14
N GLY A 44 11.55 -15.68 6.27
CA GLY A 44 12.26 -14.99 7.35
C GLY A 44 12.32 -13.48 7.21
N SER A 45 11.85 -12.92 6.11
CA SER A 45 11.88 -11.47 5.95
C SER A 45 10.63 -10.82 6.53
N THR A 46 10.76 -9.56 6.91
CA THR A 46 9.67 -8.77 7.49
C THR A 46 9.59 -7.44 6.79
N ILE A 47 8.37 -6.99 6.50
CA ILE A 47 8.14 -5.61 6.12
C ILE A 47 7.37 -4.95 7.25
N ALA A 48 7.65 -3.68 7.48
CA ALA A 48 6.98 -2.92 8.53
C ALA A 48 6.85 -1.47 8.09
N GLY A 49 5.74 -0.86 8.48
CA GLY A 49 5.50 0.53 8.18
C GLY A 49 4.10 0.94 8.54
N GLU A 50 3.78 2.19 8.22
CA GLU A 50 2.46 2.74 8.43
C GLU A 50 1.52 2.18 7.36
N LEU A 51 0.35 1.71 7.78
CA LEU A 51 -0.66 1.25 6.82
C LEU A 51 -1.18 2.47 6.07
N PHE A 52 -0.72 2.62 4.83
CA PHE A 52 -0.92 3.81 4.05
C PHE A 52 -2.18 3.74 3.19
N GLY A 53 -2.51 2.56 2.69
CA GLY A 53 -3.67 2.40 1.84
C GLY A 53 -3.75 1.03 1.22
N LYS A 54 -4.65 0.93 0.24
CA LYS A 54 -4.84 -0.27 -0.55
C LYS A 54 -4.97 0.16 -2.01
N ARG A 55 -4.65 -0.76 -2.92
CA ARG A 55 -4.89 -0.53 -4.34
C ARG A 55 -5.31 -1.83 -4.99
N GLU A 56 -6.01 -1.71 -6.12
CA GLU A 56 -6.42 -2.87 -6.90
C GLU A 56 -5.52 -3.00 -8.10
N VAL A 57 -5.12 -4.22 -8.41
CA VAL A 57 -4.23 -4.52 -9.51
C VAL A 57 -4.87 -5.59 -10.37
N GLN A 58 -4.95 -5.33 -11.68
CA GLN A 58 -5.47 -6.31 -12.61
C GLN A 58 -4.36 -7.31 -12.94
N THR A 59 -4.61 -8.57 -12.64
CA THR A 59 -3.69 -9.64 -13.00
C THR A 59 -4.29 -10.41 -14.18
N GLN A 60 -3.54 -11.36 -14.71
CA GLN A 60 -4.06 -12.19 -15.81
C GLN A 60 -5.23 -13.06 -15.39
N TYR A 61 -5.44 -13.23 -14.08
CA TYR A 61 -6.52 -14.08 -13.58
C TYR A 61 -7.69 -13.28 -13.05
N ALA A 62 -7.44 -12.18 -12.38
CA ALA A 62 -8.51 -11.43 -11.72
C ALA A 62 -7.99 -10.10 -11.21
N LEU A 63 -8.92 -9.26 -10.77
CA LEU A 63 -8.59 -8.04 -10.05
C LEU A 63 -8.24 -8.43 -8.62
N GLN A 64 -7.08 -8.06 -8.16
CA GLN A 64 -6.61 -8.39 -6.82
C GLN A 64 -6.20 -7.15 -6.06
N THR A 65 -6.33 -7.21 -4.73
CA THR A 65 -6.01 -6.08 -3.88
C THR A 65 -4.63 -6.24 -3.27
N GLN A 66 -3.90 -5.12 -3.18
CA GLN A 66 -2.64 -5.04 -2.46
C GLN A 66 -2.80 -4.03 -1.34
N PHE A 67 -2.16 -4.29 -0.18
CA PHE A 67 -2.04 -3.28 0.85
C PHE A 67 -0.71 -2.56 0.67
N ILE A 68 -0.64 -1.34 1.15
CA ILE A 68 0.54 -0.48 0.97
C ILE A 68 1.02 -0.03 2.34
N LEU A 69 2.29 -0.25 2.62
CA LEU A 69 2.93 0.24 3.83
C LEU A 69 3.95 1.31 3.47
N LYS A 70 4.04 2.34 4.31
CA LYS A 70 5.02 3.39 4.15
C LYS A 70 6.08 3.18 5.22
N ASP A 71 7.31 2.90 4.79
CA ASP A 71 8.37 2.58 5.72
C ASP A 71 8.96 3.84 6.36
N GLU A 72 9.93 3.65 7.24
CA GLU A 72 10.52 4.75 7.99
C GLU A 72 11.25 5.77 7.13
N SER A 73 11.64 5.36 5.92
CA SER A 73 12.29 6.25 4.96
C SER A 73 11.29 6.95 4.05
N GLY A 74 10.00 6.66 4.21
CA GLY A 74 8.96 7.23 3.37
C GLY A 74 8.70 6.46 2.08
N ASN A 75 9.38 5.34 1.88
CA ASN A 75 9.17 4.53 0.69
C ASN A 75 7.92 3.67 0.86
N LEU A 76 7.24 3.43 -0.25
CA LEU A 76 6.03 2.62 -0.24
C LEU A 76 6.37 1.19 -0.63
N VAL A 77 5.90 0.25 0.18
CA VAL A 77 6.07 -1.17 -0.05
C VAL A 77 4.70 -1.80 -0.10
N THR A 78 4.47 -2.69 -1.04
CA THR A 78 3.16 -3.30 -1.23
C THR A 78 3.26 -4.81 -1.25
N TYR A 79 2.16 -5.47 -0.92
CA TYR A 79 2.05 -6.91 -1.06
C TYR A 79 0.58 -7.29 -1.25
N TRP A 80 0.37 -8.51 -1.72
CA TRP A 80 -0.97 -9.01 -1.99
C TRP A 80 -1.75 -9.19 -0.71
N LEU A 81 -2.96 -8.65 -0.67
CA LEU A 81 -3.83 -8.76 0.50
C LEU A 81 -4.67 -10.03 0.35
N SER A 82 -4.11 -11.13 0.83
CA SER A 82 -4.83 -12.40 0.84
C SER A 82 -5.93 -12.37 1.89
N LYS A 83 -6.83 -13.34 1.83
CA LYS A 83 -7.89 -13.44 2.83
C LYS A 83 -7.32 -13.63 4.22
N PHE A 84 -6.22 -14.36 4.33
CA PHE A 84 -5.56 -14.56 5.62
C PHE A 84 -5.04 -13.22 6.17
N LEU A 85 -4.29 -12.47 5.34
CA LEU A 85 -3.73 -11.19 5.79
C LEU A 85 -4.84 -10.18 6.07
N GLU A 86 -5.87 -10.15 5.25
CA GLU A 86 -7.01 -9.28 5.49
C GLU A 86 -7.67 -9.61 6.83
N GLY A 87 -7.85 -10.90 7.09
CA GLY A 87 -8.44 -11.36 8.35
C GLY A 87 -7.59 -10.98 9.55
N GLN A 88 -6.26 -11.07 9.43
CA GLN A 88 -5.36 -10.69 10.50
C GLN A 88 -5.43 -9.20 10.79
N LEU A 89 -5.41 -8.37 9.75
CA LEU A 89 -5.52 -6.93 9.92
C LEU A 89 -6.86 -6.56 10.56
N ARG A 90 -7.93 -7.20 10.12
CA ARG A 90 -9.26 -6.94 10.67
C ARG A 90 -9.37 -7.39 12.13
N SER A 91 -8.84 -8.56 12.45
CA SER A 91 -8.93 -9.08 13.82
C SER A 91 -8.13 -8.25 14.80
N GLN A 92 -7.10 -7.56 14.36
CA GLN A 92 -6.30 -6.67 15.18
C GLN A 92 -6.74 -5.23 15.06
N ASN A 93 -7.87 -4.97 14.39
CA ASN A 93 -8.46 -3.64 14.25
C ASN A 93 -7.50 -2.63 13.62
N ALA A 94 -6.75 -3.06 12.61
CA ALA A 94 -5.80 -2.18 11.95
C ALA A 94 -6.54 -1.07 11.19
N ASN A 95 -6.09 0.15 11.37
CA ASN A 95 -6.62 1.32 10.69
C ASN A 95 -5.51 1.99 9.90
N TYR A 96 -5.87 2.77 8.90
CA TYR A 96 -4.88 3.57 8.19
C TYR A 96 -4.18 4.48 9.20
N GLY A 97 -2.87 4.52 9.12
CA GLY A 97 -2.04 5.25 10.06
C GLY A 97 -1.41 4.37 11.14
N ASP A 98 -1.95 3.20 11.39
CA ASP A 98 -1.37 2.28 12.36
C ASP A 98 -0.11 1.66 11.78
N LEU A 99 0.80 1.25 12.66
CA LEU A 99 2.00 0.53 12.23
C LEU A 99 1.68 -0.95 12.09
N VAL A 100 2.15 -1.53 11.01
CA VAL A 100 1.90 -2.94 10.69
C VAL A 100 3.22 -3.60 10.33
N ALA A 101 3.46 -4.78 10.87
CA ALA A 101 4.61 -5.60 10.50
C ALA A 101 4.09 -6.95 10.01
N VAL A 102 4.60 -7.38 8.86
CA VAL A 102 4.25 -8.67 8.29
C VAL A 102 5.53 -9.46 8.08
N THR A 103 5.58 -10.66 8.65
CA THR A 103 6.73 -11.54 8.52
C THR A 103 6.34 -12.76 7.71
N SER A 104 7.17 -13.10 6.72
CA SER A 104 6.98 -14.32 5.94
C SER A 104 7.74 -15.46 6.61
N HIS A 105 7.05 -16.58 6.78
CA HIS A 105 7.67 -17.79 7.29
C HIS A 105 7.92 -18.80 6.17
N GLY A 106 7.62 -18.38 4.93
CA GLY A 106 7.80 -19.24 3.77
C GLY A 106 6.69 -20.27 3.66
N LYS A 107 6.97 -21.30 2.89
CA LYS A 107 5.98 -22.34 2.66
C LYS A 107 5.92 -23.30 3.83
N GLN A 108 4.71 -23.60 4.24
CA GLN A 108 4.43 -24.59 5.28
C GLN A 108 3.52 -25.65 4.69
N ARG A 109 3.43 -26.79 5.38
CA ARG A 109 2.63 -27.89 4.89
C ARG A 109 1.64 -28.33 5.97
N THR A 110 0.39 -28.54 5.55
CA THR A 110 -0.62 -29.08 6.47
C THR A 110 -0.40 -30.57 6.68
N ALA A 111 -1.11 -31.14 7.66
CA ALA A 111 -1.06 -32.57 7.92
C ALA A 111 -1.48 -33.40 6.71
N THR A 112 -2.31 -32.83 5.83
CA THR A 112 -2.76 -33.51 4.62
C THR A 112 -1.83 -33.28 3.44
N GLY A 113 -0.72 -32.57 3.64
CA GLY A 113 0.28 -32.35 2.59
C GLY A 113 0.04 -31.12 1.73
N LYS A 114 -0.96 -30.32 2.04
CA LYS A 114 -1.26 -29.11 1.27
C LYS A 114 -0.29 -28.00 1.66
N GLU A 115 0.31 -27.35 0.67
CA GLU A 115 1.25 -26.26 0.91
C GLU A 115 0.53 -24.92 0.99
N TYR A 116 1.05 -24.03 1.81
CA TYR A 116 0.55 -22.67 1.93
C TYR A 116 1.68 -21.75 2.38
N ASN A 117 1.54 -20.46 2.07
CA ASN A 117 2.50 -19.46 2.54
C ASN A 117 2.06 -18.98 3.92
N SER A 118 2.98 -19.03 4.87
CA SER A 118 2.68 -18.68 6.26
C SER A 118 3.19 -17.29 6.58
N PHE A 119 2.38 -16.50 7.28
CA PHE A 119 2.71 -15.12 7.66
C PHE A 119 2.33 -14.86 9.11
N SER A 120 3.03 -13.93 9.72
CA SER A 120 2.64 -13.36 11.02
C SER A 120 2.40 -11.87 10.82
N VAL A 121 1.38 -11.35 11.50
CA VAL A 121 1.02 -9.94 11.39
C VAL A 121 0.94 -9.35 12.80
N LEU A 122 1.60 -8.19 12.98
CA LEU A 122 1.52 -7.44 14.22
C LEU A 122 1.06 -6.03 13.88
N VAL A 123 0.18 -5.49 14.70
CA VAL A 123 -0.36 -4.14 14.52
C VAL A 123 -0.10 -3.34 15.79
N ASP A 124 0.45 -2.15 15.62
CA ASP A 124 0.67 -1.21 16.71
C ASP A 124 -0.17 0.03 16.44
N HIS A 125 -1.14 0.28 17.30
CA HIS A 125 -2.07 1.39 17.12
C HIS A 125 -1.43 2.68 17.63
N ILE A 126 -1.15 3.59 16.70
CA ILE A 126 -0.50 4.85 17.05
C ILE A 126 -1.39 5.74 17.90
N ASN A 127 -2.69 5.69 17.64
CA ASN A 127 -3.63 6.57 18.33
C ASN A 127 -4.48 5.84 19.34
N GLY A 128 -4.06 4.69 19.76
CA GLY A 128 -4.93 3.94 20.65
C GLY A 128 -4.55 3.13 21.57
#